data_fa3c3bd3a113a77ca09244ac71a6e627
#
_entry.id   fa3c3bd3a113a77ca09244ac71a6e627
#
_cell.length_a   1.000
_cell.length_b   1.000
_cell.length_c   1.000
_cell.angle_alpha   90.00
_cell.angle_beta   90.00
_cell.angle_gamma   90.00
#
_symmetry.space_group_name_H-M   'P 1'
#
loop_
_entity.id
_entity.type
_entity.pdbx_description
1 polymer ?
#
loop_
_entity_poly.entity_id
_entity_poly.type
_entity_poly.pdbx_seq_one_letter_code
_entity_poly.pdbx_strand_id
1 'polypeptide(L)'
;MTNNQNSKAHISNFYAAIGDQLIHFNANIDTAELKQNASVRFGLNIQYVWRHPNLSIIYLALSNGGPGNKGTKHQLCACNLNTKDGTIEDIINSVTLPYRPLHLSIDRQKKHALVAYNDPCFISVHQLETNGAISSRIKQDINLDEGIFGHQIMATPDGKEAIFVCRGFDALNGQPERPGALKFFDYEDGKLSFKHSIAPNHGIGFGARHLDFHQNKNWVY
;
A
#
# COMPACT_ATOMS: atom_id res chain seq x y z
N MET A 1 -10.99 -35.93 37.38
CA MET A 1 -9.75 -35.64 36.66
C MET A 1 -10.11 -34.62 35.59
N THR A 2 -9.91 -33.36 35.86
CA THR A 2 -10.20 -32.26 34.91
C THR A 2 -8.99 -32.11 33.98
N ASN A 3 -9.15 -32.54 32.73
CA ASN A 3 -8.19 -32.27 31.67
C ASN A 3 -8.15 -30.75 31.43
N ASN A 4 -7.23 -30.06 32.07
CA ASN A 4 -6.83 -28.71 31.68
C ASN A 4 -6.04 -28.82 30.37
N GLN A 5 -6.73 -28.84 29.22
CA GLN A 5 -6.12 -28.51 27.96
C GLN A 5 -5.84 -27.00 28.03
N ASN A 6 -4.58 -26.63 28.30
CA ASN A 6 -4.08 -25.28 28.05
C ASN A 6 -4.20 -25.03 26.55
N SER A 7 -5.32 -24.53 26.10
CA SER A 7 -5.45 -24.01 24.73
C SER A 7 -4.46 -22.85 24.58
N LYS A 8 -3.47 -23.02 23.75
CA LYS A 8 -2.50 -21.98 23.45
C LYS A 8 -3.28 -20.80 22.85
N ALA A 9 -3.25 -19.64 23.50
CA ALA A 9 -3.95 -18.46 23.02
C ALA A 9 -3.56 -18.16 21.56
N HIS A 10 -4.54 -17.85 20.71
CA HIS A 10 -4.30 -17.46 19.31
C HIS A 10 -3.83 -16.02 19.25
N ILE A 11 -2.52 -15.82 19.22
CA ILE A 11 -1.90 -14.50 19.14
C ILE A 11 -1.56 -14.16 17.68
N SER A 12 -2.01 -13.00 17.22
CA SER A 12 -1.67 -12.40 15.93
C SER A 12 -0.93 -11.09 16.12
N ASN A 13 -0.02 -10.78 15.18
CA ASN A 13 0.67 -9.51 15.15
C ASN A 13 -0.19 -8.45 14.45
N PHE A 14 -0.35 -7.31 15.07
CA PHE A 14 -1.04 -6.15 14.56
C PHE A 14 -0.12 -4.93 14.58
N TYR A 15 -0.15 -4.11 13.52
CA TYR A 15 0.68 -2.91 13.40
C TYR A 15 -0.19 -1.68 13.17
N ALA A 16 0.09 -0.62 13.91
CA ALA A 16 -0.57 0.68 13.75
C ALA A 16 0.46 1.78 13.51
N ALA A 17 0.19 2.65 12.53
CA ALA A 17 1.04 3.80 12.23
C ALA A 17 0.42 5.09 12.78
N ILE A 18 1.19 5.86 13.55
CA ILE A 18 0.80 7.15 14.12
C ILE A 18 1.93 8.15 13.88
N GLY A 19 1.75 9.07 12.95
CA GLY A 19 2.81 9.99 12.54
C GLY A 19 4.02 9.22 12.00
N ASP A 20 5.18 9.42 12.60
CA ASP A 20 6.43 8.73 12.25
C ASP A 20 6.65 7.40 12.99
N GLN A 21 5.70 6.99 13.82
CA GLN A 21 5.83 5.83 14.69
C GLN A 21 5.02 4.64 14.16
N LEU A 22 5.64 3.48 14.04
CA LEU A 22 4.99 2.19 13.83
C LEU A 22 4.95 1.44 15.17
N ILE A 23 3.75 1.13 15.63
CA ILE A 23 3.50 0.44 16.90
C ILE A 23 3.11 -0.99 16.59
N HIS A 24 3.78 -1.93 17.23
CA HIS A 24 3.47 -3.36 17.17
C HIS A 24 2.64 -3.78 18.39
N PHE A 25 1.55 -4.48 18.13
CA PHE A 25 0.67 -5.07 19.14
C PHE A 25 0.58 -6.58 18.95
N ASN A 26 0.50 -7.29 20.06
CA ASN A 26 0.00 -8.65 20.10
C ASN A 26 -1.52 -8.61 20.27
N ALA A 27 -2.24 -9.17 19.32
CA ALA A 27 -3.69 -9.30 19.36
C ALA A 27 -4.07 -10.72 19.78
N ASN A 28 -4.73 -10.87 20.91
CA ASN A 28 -5.35 -12.14 21.30
C ASN A 28 -6.69 -12.26 20.58
N ILE A 29 -6.78 -13.16 19.61
CA ILE A 29 -7.98 -13.31 18.76
C ILE A 29 -9.16 -13.88 19.58
N ASP A 30 -8.89 -14.68 20.62
CA ASP A 30 -9.93 -15.31 21.42
C ASP A 30 -10.62 -14.30 22.36
N THR A 31 -9.87 -13.33 22.89
CA THR A 31 -10.37 -12.33 23.86
C THR A 31 -10.53 -10.93 23.27
N ALA A 32 -10.12 -10.71 22.02
CA ALA A 32 -10.05 -9.38 21.38
C ALA A 32 -9.18 -8.37 22.15
N GLU A 33 -8.19 -8.84 22.92
CA GLU A 33 -7.28 -7.99 23.67
C GLU A 33 -6.10 -7.56 22.79
N LEU A 34 -5.76 -6.27 22.80
CA LEU A 34 -4.57 -5.71 22.16
C LEU A 34 -3.54 -5.34 23.24
N LYS A 35 -2.35 -5.91 23.17
CA LYS A 35 -1.22 -5.56 24.04
C LYS A 35 -0.10 -4.95 23.20
N GLN A 36 0.28 -3.71 23.49
CA GLN A 36 1.43 -3.09 22.86
C GLN A 36 2.70 -3.85 23.25
N ASN A 37 3.48 -4.23 22.25
CA ASN A 37 4.72 -4.97 22.43
C ASN A 37 5.96 -4.09 22.19
N ALA A 38 5.98 -3.36 21.06
CA ALA A 38 7.11 -2.53 20.66
C ALA A 38 6.66 -1.32 19.85
N SER A 39 7.57 -0.35 19.64
CA SER A 39 7.36 0.73 18.68
C SER A 39 8.70 1.21 18.12
N VAL A 40 8.70 1.64 16.86
CA VAL A 40 9.88 2.17 16.15
C VAL A 40 9.50 3.49 15.47
N ARG A 41 10.41 4.47 15.52
CA ARG A 41 10.28 5.77 14.83
C ARG A 41 11.13 5.80 13.58
N PHE A 42 10.55 6.33 12.49
CA PHE A 42 11.19 6.41 11.17
C PHE A 42 11.65 7.83 10.80
N GLY A 43 11.29 8.85 11.61
CA GLY A 43 11.64 10.25 11.34
C GLY A 43 10.88 10.92 10.19
N LEU A 44 10.06 10.15 9.47
CA LEU A 44 9.11 10.60 8.44
C LEU A 44 7.76 9.97 8.74
N ASN A 45 6.66 10.70 8.48
CA ASN A 45 5.32 10.19 8.70
C ASN A 45 5.04 8.97 7.82
N ILE A 46 4.50 7.93 8.41
CA ILE A 46 4.09 6.71 7.72
C ILE A 46 2.79 7.00 6.99
N GLN A 47 2.82 6.93 5.66
CA GLN A 47 1.65 7.15 4.81
C GLN A 47 0.89 5.85 4.55
N TYR A 48 1.62 4.74 4.38
CA TYR A 48 1.06 3.41 4.19
C TYR A 48 2.02 2.32 4.64
N VAL A 49 1.46 1.15 4.94
CA VAL A 49 2.21 -0.03 5.39
C VAL A 49 1.70 -1.26 4.65
N TRP A 50 2.62 -2.11 4.18
CA TRP A 50 2.27 -3.38 3.56
C TRP A 50 3.20 -4.50 4.02
N ARG A 51 2.63 -5.62 4.46
CA ARG A 51 3.42 -6.79 4.85
C ARG A 51 3.74 -7.65 3.64
N HIS A 52 4.98 -8.13 3.53
CA HIS A 52 5.32 -9.11 2.49
C HIS A 52 4.53 -10.41 2.71
N PRO A 53 3.91 -11.01 1.67
CA PRO A 53 3.06 -12.19 1.83
C PRO A 53 3.76 -13.41 2.42
N ASN A 54 5.04 -13.62 2.14
CA ASN A 54 5.79 -14.83 2.50
C ASN A 54 7.02 -14.59 3.37
N LEU A 55 7.66 -13.43 3.28
CA LEU A 55 8.85 -13.09 4.07
C LEU A 55 8.43 -12.35 5.35
N SER A 56 9.25 -12.45 6.37
CA SER A 56 9.09 -11.65 7.60
C SER A 56 9.58 -10.22 7.37
N ILE A 57 8.92 -9.51 6.46
CA ILE A 57 9.27 -8.15 6.02
C ILE A 57 8.01 -7.30 6.01
N ILE A 58 8.18 -6.04 6.41
CA ILE A 58 7.17 -5.00 6.30
C ILE A 58 7.74 -3.84 5.48
N TYR A 59 6.92 -3.32 4.55
CA TYR A 59 7.27 -2.16 3.73
C TYR A 59 6.50 -0.95 4.20
N LEU A 60 7.18 0.19 4.21
CA LEU A 60 6.61 1.47 4.65
C LEU A 60 6.80 2.53 3.57
N ALA A 61 5.71 3.17 3.21
CA ALA A 61 5.73 4.38 2.40
C ALA A 61 5.78 5.59 3.35
N LEU A 62 6.86 6.36 3.28
CA LEU A 62 7.20 7.41 4.24
C LEU A 62 7.23 8.78 3.57
N SER A 63 6.84 9.84 4.29
CA SER A 63 6.90 11.22 3.81
C SER A 63 6.94 12.23 4.95
N ASN A 64 7.62 13.36 4.77
CA ASN A 64 7.45 14.53 5.63
C ASN A 64 6.26 15.42 5.22
N GLY A 65 5.50 15.00 4.19
CA GLY A 65 4.24 15.61 3.77
C GLY A 65 3.04 15.01 4.49
N GLY A 66 1.84 15.57 4.19
CA GLY A 66 0.55 15.17 4.75
C GLY A 66 -0.60 15.77 3.96
N PRO A 67 -1.86 15.69 4.45
CA PRO A 67 -2.99 16.37 3.83
C PRO A 67 -2.71 17.87 3.64
N GLY A 68 -2.86 18.36 2.40
CA GLY A 68 -2.58 19.76 2.04
C GLY A 68 -1.11 20.16 2.00
N ASN A 69 -0.18 19.26 2.33
CA ASN A 69 1.27 19.50 2.30
C ASN A 69 1.96 18.39 1.51
N LYS A 70 2.55 18.73 0.37
CA LYS A 70 3.24 17.76 -0.50
C LYS A 70 4.49 17.16 0.15
N GLY A 71 5.16 17.93 1.03
CA GLY A 71 6.45 17.56 1.57
C GLY A 71 7.59 17.63 0.53
N THR A 72 8.79 17.25 0.97
CA THR A 72 10.03 17.30 0.18
C THR A 72 10.91 16.05 0.33
N LYS A 73 10.57 15.18 1.29
CA LYS A 73 11.31 13.93 1.55
C LYS A 73 10.33 12.77 1.56
N HIS A 74 10.54 11.82 0.67
CA HIS A 74 9.67 10.67 0.50
C HIS A 74 10.52 9.42 0.29
N GLN A 75 10.15 8.33 0.93
CA GLN A 75 10.92 7.09 0.90
C GLN A 75 9.99 5.86 0.85
N LEU A 76 10.46 4.81 0.22
CA LEU A 76 9.95 3.46 0.39
C LEU A 76 11.01 2.67 1.18
N CYS A 77 10.62 2.09 2.31
CA CYS A 77 11.51 1.42 3.25
C CYS A 77 11.09 -0.04 3.41
N ALA A 78 12.05 -0.95 3.44
CA ALA A 78 11.86 -2.36 3.77
C ALA A 78 12.50 -2.66 5.13
N CYS A 79 11.76 -3.31 6.03
CA CYS A 79 12.22 -3.65 7.37
C CYS A 79 12.02 -5.14 7.66
N ASN A 80 12.99 -5.76 8.31
CA ASN A 80 12.86 -7.10 8.85
C ASN A 80 11.92 -7.13 10.06
N LEU A 81 11.14 -8.19 10.12
CA LEU A 81 10.35 -8.54 11.29
C LEU A 81 10.95 -9.77 11.97
N ASN A 82 11.05 -9.75 13.27
CA ASN A 82 11.42 -10.91 14.06
C ASN A 82 10.44 -12.06 13.79
N THR A 83 10.96 -13.21 13.42
CA THR A 83 10.14 -14.38 13.06
C THR A 83 9.42 -15.01 14.25
N LYS A 84 9.85 -14.74 15.50
CA LYS A 84 9.28 -15.31 16.72
C LYS A 84 8.12 -14.50 17.26
N ASP A 85 8.26 -13.17 17.27
CA ASP A 85 7.29 -12.30 17.94
C ASP A 85 6.73 -11.17 17.05
N GLY A 86 7.26 -11.00 15.82
CA GLY A 86 6.80 -9.99 14.88
C GLY A 86 7.29 -8.57 15.16
N THR A 87 8.20 -8.36 16.09
CA THR A 87 8.79 -7.04 16.33
C THR A 87 9.62 -6.57 15.12
N ILE A 88 9.70 -5.26 14.92
CA ILE A 88 10.54 -4.66 13.87
C ILE A 88 11.98 -4.72 14.34
N GLU A 89 12.87 -5.35 13.56
CA GLU A 89 14.28 -5.51 13.92
C GLU A 89 15.14 -4.41 13.33
N ASP A 90 15.34 -4.44 12.02
CA ASP A 90 16.24 -3.55 11.30
C ASP A 90 15.68 -3.11 9.95
N ILE A 91 16.22 -2.03 9.44
CA ILE A 91 15.94 -1.56 8.09
C ILE A 91 16.84 -2.31 7.11
N ILE A 92 16.25 -3.08 6.20
CA ILE A 92 16.98 -3.75 5.12
C ILE A 92 17.59 -2.69 4.20
N ASN A 93 16.72 -1.82 3.66
CA ASN A 93 17.11 -0.66 2.87
C ASN A 93 15.96 0.32 2.70
N SER A 94 16.26 1.48 2.12
CA SER A 94 15.26 2.44 1.66
C SER A 94 15.66 3.05 0.32
N VAL A 95 14.66 3.44 -0.47
CA VAL A 95 14.83 4.17 -1.73
C VAL A 95 14.03 5.45 -1.72
N THR A 96 14.55 6.49 -2.38
CA THR A 96 13.85 7.78 -2.51
C THR A 96 12.67 7.64 -3.47
N LEU A 97 11.53 8.21 -3.08
CA LEU A 97 10.34 8.33 -3.91
C LEU A 97 10.23 9.75 -4.49
N PRO A 98 9.63 9.91 -5.70
CA PRO A 98 9.57 11.22 -6.37
C PRO A 98 8.56 12.18 -5.73
N TYR A 99 7.50 11.66 -5.11
CA TYR A 99 6.40 12.44 -4.54
C TYR A 99 5.91 11.80 -3.23
N ARG A 100 4.98 12.48 -2.54
CA ARG A 100 4.33 11.92 -1.36
C ARG A 100 3.51 10.69 -1.73
N PRO A 101 3.89 9.50 -1.27
CA PRO A 101 3.11 8.28 -1.52
C PRO A 101 1.80 8.33 -0.74
N LEU A 102 0.75 7.69 -1.27
CA LEU A 102 -0.54 7.57 -0.60
C LEU A 102 -0.90 6.11 -0.32
N HIS A 103 -0.48 5.22 -1.18
CA HIS A 103 -0.72 3.78 -1.06
C HIS A 103 0.48 2.98 -1.55
N LEU A 104 0.63 1.80 -0.98
CA LEU A 104 1.65 0.81 -1.32
C LEU A 104 1.00 -0.57 -1.38
N SER A 105 1.33 -1.37 -2.37
CA SER A 105 1.01 -2.80 -2.43
C SER A 105 2.17 -3.61 -2.99
N ILE A 106 2.16 -4.92 -2.73
CA ILE A 106 3.09 -5.88 -3.34
C ILE A 106 2.31 -6.73 -4.32
N ASP A 107 2.87 -6.94 -5.52
CA ASP A 107 2.24 -7.75 -6.54
C ASP A 107 2.10 -9.21 -6.13
N ARG A 108 1.26 -9.96 -6.85
CA ARG A 108 0.98 -11.37 -6.55
C ARG A 108 2.23 -12.24 -6.69
N GLN A 109 3.13 -11.90 -7.61
CA GLN A 109 4.40 -12.61 -7.83
C GLN A 109 5.46 -12.27 -6.77
N LYS A 110 5.21 -11.25 -5.93
CA LYS A 110 6.13 -10.76 -4.88
C LYS A 110 7.46 -10.24 -5.42
N LYS A 111 7.43 -9.79 -6.66
CA LYS A 111 8.60 -9.25 -7.37
C LYS A 111 8.63 -7.73 -7.40
N HIS A 112 7.47 -7.07 -7.16
CA HIS A 112 7.37 -5.63 -7.30
C HIS A 112 6.54 -5.00 -6.18
N ALA A 113 6.97 -3.82 -5.78
CA ALA A 113 6.20 -2.88 -4.97
C ALA A 113 5.57 -1.83 -5.88
N LEU A 114 4.25 -1.67 -5.82
CA LEU A 114 3.48 -0.68 -6.56
C LEU A 114 3.12 0.46 -5.61
N VAL A 115 3.40 1.70 -6.00
CA VAL A 115 3.16 2.89 -5.18
C VAL A 115 2.25 3.86 -5.93
N ALA A 116 1.18 4.31 -5.26
CA ALA A 116 0.25 5.32 -5.75
C ALA A 116 0.56 6.69 -5.15
N TYR A 117 0.44 7.73 -5.97
CA TYR A 117 0.62 9.12 -5.58
C TYR A 117 -0.60 9.93 -6.02
N ASN A 118 -0.99 10.94 -5.23
CA ASN A 118 -2.19 11.72 -5.53
C ASN A 118 -1.91 13.06 -6.24
N ASP A 119 -0.82 13.74 -5.88
CA ASP A 119 -0.49 15.05 -6.42
C ASP A 119 1.04 15.22 -6.56
N PRO A 120 1.59 15.10 -7.78
CA PRO A 120 0.88 14.74 -9.00
C PRO A 120 0.29 13.33 -8.92
N CYS A 121 -0.79 13.08 -9.69
CA CYS A 121 -1.32 11.74 -9.89
C CYS A 121 -0.27 10.92 -10.65
N PHE A 122 0.22 9.86 -10.03
CA PHE A 122 1.38 9.13 -10.55
C PHE A 122 1.42 7.70 -10.01
N ILE A 123 2.05 6.80 -10.73
CA ILE A 123 2.34 5.42 -10.31
C ILE A 123 3.85 5.19 -10.42
N SER A 124 4.43 4.54 -9.41
CA SER A 124 5.76 3.94 -9.57
C SER A 124 5.75 2.46 -9.21
N VAL A 125 6.54 1.69 -9.91
CA VAL A 125 6.77 0.27 -9.65
C VAL A 125 8.24 0.07 -9.35
N HIS A 126 8.55 -0.64 -8.26
CA HIS A 126 9.91 -0.91 -7.81
C HIS A 126 10.16 -2.40 -7.79
N GLN A 127 11.28 -2.84 -8.32
CA GLN A 127 11.74 -4.22 -8.26
C GLN A 127 12.01 -4.60 -6.80
N LEU A 128 11.62 -5.80 -6.42
CA LEU A 128 12.03 -6.43 -5.15
C LEU A 128 13.02 -7.55 -5.42
N GLU A 129 14.06 -7.60 -4.61
CA GLU A 129 15.03 -8.69 -4.61
C GLU A 129 14.46 -9.92 -3.90
N THR A 130 15.08 -11.07 -4.10
CA THR A 130 14.65 -12.34 -3.47
C THR A 130 14.68 -12.31 -1.94
N ASN A 131 15.54 -11.48 -1.35
CA ASN A 131 15.60 -11.23 0.09
C ASN A 131 14.62 -10.14 0.56
N GLY A 132 13.78 -9.58 -0.34
CA GLY A 132 12.80 -8.56 -0.06
C GLY A 132 13.35 -7.13 -0.04
N ALA A 133 14.63 -6.90 -0.31
CA ALA A 133 15.17 -5.55 -0.48
C ALA A 133 14.53 -4.85 -1.69
N ILE A 134 14.33 -3.54 -1.58
CA ILE A 134 13.80 -2.72 -2.66
C ILE A 134 14.95 -2.36 -3.60
N SER A 135 14.80 -2.64 -4.87
CA SER A 135 15.77 -2.33 -5.91
C SER A 135 15.33 -1.13 -6.76
N SER A 136 15.69 -1.12 -8.02
CA SER A 136 15.46 -0.02 -8.93
C SER A 136 13.98 0.22 -9.22
N ARG A 137 13.62 1.48 -9.48
CA ARG A 137 12.32 1.81 -10.06
C ARG A 137 12.28 1.35 -11.52
N ILE A 138 11.24 0.60 -11.86
CA ILE A 138 10.99 0.17 -13.25
C ILE A 138 10.50 1.36 -14.06
N LYS A 139 11.22 1.67 -15.16
CA LYS A 139 10.81 2.73 -16.07
C LYS A 139 9.53 2.32 -16.77
N GLN A 140 8.48 3.13 -16.64
CA GLN A 140 7.23 2.96 -17.37
C GLN A 140 7.27 3.67 -18.72
N ASP A 141 6.36 3.29 -19.62
CA ASP A 141 6.20 3.98 -20.89
C ASP A 141 5.60 5.38 -20.70
N ILE A 142 5.83 6.26 -21.68
CA ILE A 142 5.63 7.72 -21.53
C ILE A 142 4.15 8.13 -21.44
N ASN A 143 3.19 7.25 -21.79
CA ASN A 143 1.78 7.61 -21.97
C ASN A 143 0.84 6.78 -21.07
N LEU A 144 1.16 6.63 -19.80
CA LEU A 144 0.18 6.09 -18.85
C LEU A 144 -0.91 7.13 -18.60
N ASP A 145 -2.18 6.77 -18.87
CA ASP A 145 -3.32 7.56 -18.39
C ASP A 145 -3.51 7.31 -16.89
N GLU A 146 -2.82 8.08 -16.07
CA GLU A 146 -2.83 7.96 -14.62
C GLU A 146 -4.05 8.64 -13.97
N GLY A 147 -4.93 9.29 -14.77
CA GLY A 147 -6.16 9.88 -14.28
C GLY A 147 -5.94 11.08 -13.33
N ILE A 148 -6.83 11.23 -12.32
CA ILE A 148 -6.89 12.38 -11.44
C ILE A 148 -6.94 11.93 -9.98
N PHE A 149 -6.01 12.40 -9.15
CA PHE A 149 -5.93 12.12 -7.73
C PHE A 149 -5.89 10.61 -7.44
N GLY A 150 -4.77 9.97 -7.80
CA GLY A 150 -4.53 8.57 -7.51
C GLY A 150 -4.58 8.28 -6.02
N HIS A 151 -5.23 7.17 -5.65
CA HIS A 151 -5.45 6.83 -4.24
C HIS A 151 -4.93 5.45 -3.89
N GLN A 152 -5.17 4.44 -4.73
CA GLN A 152 -4.72 3.07 -4.50
C GLN A 152 -4.29 2.43 -5.82
N ILE A 153 -3.26 1.59 -5.78
CA ILE A 153 -2.86 0.69 -6.89
C ILE A 153 -2.72 -0.72 -6.37
N MET A 154 -3.33 -1.69 -7.07
CA MET A 154 -3.19 -3.11 -6.75
C MET A 154 -3.13 -3.94 -8.03
N ALA A 155 -2.22 -4.93 -8.04
CA ALA A 155 -2.25 -5.97 -9.05
C ALA A 155 -3.41 -6.95 -8.79
N THR A 156 -4.07 -7.42 -9.85
CA THR A 156 -5.15 -8.41 -9.76
C THR A 156 -4.65 -9.75 -9.20
N PRO A 157 -5.54 -10.58 -8.63
CA PRO A 157 -5.16 -11.87 -8.06
C PRO A 157 -4.49 -12.83 -9.04
N ASP A 158 -4.77 -12.73 -10.35
CA ASP A 158 -4.10 -13.50 -11.39
C ASP A 158 -2.77 -12.90 -11.86
N GLY A 159 -2.46 -11.68 -11.40
CA GLY A 159 -1.21 -10.97 -11.70
C GLY A 159 -1.07 -10.45 -13.12
N LYS A 160 -2.17 -10.41 -13.89
CA LYS A 160 -2.16 -9.98 -15.30
C LYS A 160 -2.52 -8.52 -15.51
N GLU A 161 -3.22 -7.94 -14.55
CA GLU A 161 -3.65 -6.55 -14.60
C GLU A 161 -3.30 -5.83 -13.32
N ALA A 162 -3.30 -4.51 -13.36
CA ALA A 162 -3.30 -3.65 -12.19
C ALA A 162 -4.45 -2.66 -12.29
N ILE A 163 -5.08 -2.37 -11.14
CA ILE A 163 -6.17 -1.40 -11.05
C ILE A 163 -5.69 -0.23 -10.21
N PHE A 164 -5.77 0.96 -10.80
CA PHE A 164 -5.46 2.22 -10.14
C PHE A 164 -6.74 2.98 -9.84
N VAL A 165 -7.00 3.21 -8.58
CA VAL A 165 -8.17 3.96 -8.11
C VAL A 165 -7.84 5.44 -8.13
N CYS A 166 -8.56 6.21 -8.95
CA CYS A 166 -8.46 7.66 -9.05
C CYS A 166 -9.70 8.27 -8.43
N ARG A 167 -9.51 9.03 -7.34
CA ARG A 167 -10.63 9.62 -6.61
C ARG A 167 -11.30 10.76 -7.36
N GLY A 168 -10.54 11.52 -8.16
CA GLY A 168 -10.97 12.83 -8.63
C GLY A 168 -10.90 13.90 -7.53
N PHE A 169 -11.51 15.06 -7.76
CA PHE A 169 -11.64 16.14 -6.78
C PHE A 169 -13.09 16.57 -6.65
N ASP A 170 -13.54 16.75 -5.41
CA ASP A 170 -14.85 17.33 -5.13
C ASP A 170 -14.91 18.79 -5.61
N ALA A 171 -16.07 19.29 -5.97
CA ALA A 171 -16.28 20.71 -6.22
C ALA A 171 -15.91 21.52 -4.97
N LEU A 172 -15.01 22.49 -5.11
CA LEU A 172 -14.53 23.28 -3.97
C LEU A 172 -14.14 24.69 -4.42
N ASN A 173 -14.50 25.70 -3.64
CA ASN A 173 -14.13 27.12 -3.86
C ASN A 173 -14.45 27.62 -5.28
N GLY A 174 -15.63 27.26 -5.83
CA GLY A 174 -16.06 27.65 -7.17
C GLY A 174 -15.40 26.86 -8.32
N GLN A 175 -14.50 25.94 -8.02
CA GLN A 175 -13.99 25.00 -9.00
C GLN A 175 -14.95 23.83 -9.18
N PRO A 176 -15.24 23.40 -10.42
CA PRO A 176 -16.11 22.26 -10.64
C PRO A 176 -15.46 20.95 -10.14
N GLU A 177 -16.28 19.97 -9.87
CA GLU A 177 -15.83 18.61 -9.61
C GLU A 177 -14.98 18.07 -10.78
N ARG A 178 -13.92 17.34 -10.48
CA ARG A 178 -13.10 16.63 -11.45
C ARG A 178 -13.28 15.13 -11.30
N PRO A 179 -13.44 14.39 -12.42
CA PRO A 179 -13.92 13.03 -12.39
C PRO A 179 -12.95 12.05 -11.71
N GLY A 180 -13.51 11.10 -10.96
CA GLY A 180 -12.84 9.89 -10.51
C GLY A 180 -12.96 8.76 -11.52
N ALA A 181 -12.11 7.72 -11.39
CA ALA A 181 -12.15 6.55 -12.26
C ALA A 181 -11.42 5.36 -11.63
N LEU A 182 -11.74 4.15 -12.07
CA LEU A 182 -10.85 3.00 -11.98
C LEU A 182 -10.09 2.88 -13.30
N LYS A 183 -8.76 2.96 -13.25
CA LYS A 183 -7.89 2.79 -14.42
C LYS A 183 -7.34 1.39 -14.42
N PHE A 184 -7.53 0.66 -15.52
CA PHE A 184 -7.06 -0.70 -15.72
C PHE A 184 -5.84 -0.68 -16.62
N PHE A 185 -4.81 -1.41 -16.21
CA PHE A 185 -3.57 -1.58 -16.94
C PHE A 185 -3.30 -3.07 -17.13
N ASP A 186 -2.86 -3.48 -18.32
CA ASP A 186 -2.16 -4.76 -18.46
C ASP A 186 -0.85 -4.67 -17.67
N TYR A 187 -0.51 -5.73 -16.94
CA TYR A 187 0.62 -5.75 -16.01
C TYR A 187 1.52 -6.96 -16.28
N GLU A 188 2.75 -6.69 -16.70
CA GLU A 188 3.75 -7.72 -17.02
C GLU A 188 5.14 -7.27 -16.56
N ASP A 189 5.80 -8.08 -15.74
CA ASP A 189 7.16 -7.84 -15.20
C ASP A 189 7.38 -6.41 -14.68
N GLY A 190 6.39 -5.87 -13.95
CA GLY A 190 6.41 -4.53 -13.40
C GLY A 190 6.09 -3.42 -14.40
N LYS A 191 5.82 -3.72 -15.67
CA LYS A 191 5.37 -2.78 -16.69
C LYS A 191 3.87 -2.66 -16.68
N LEU A 192 3.40 -1.44 -16.89
CA LEU A 192 2.01 -1.07 -16.99
C LEU A 192 1.71 -0.56 -18.40
N SER A 193 0.65 -1.07 -19.03
CA SER A 193 0.13 -0.57 -20.30
C SER A 193 -1.35 -0.24 -20.12
N PHE A 194 -1.74 1.01 -20.37
CA PHE A 194 -3.13 1.44 -20.19
C PHE A 194 -4.09 0.63 -21.07
N LYS A 195 -5.16 0.12 -20.46
CA LYS A 195 -6.15 -0.75 -21.11
C LYS A 195 -7.50 -0.06 -21.28
N HIS A 196 -8.14 0.33 -20.18
CA HIS A 196 -9.41 1.04 -20.19
C HIS A 196 -9.68 1.71 -18.83
N SER A 197 -10.76 2.47 -18.77
CA SER A 197 -11.25 3.09 -17.54
C SER A 197 -12.71 2.74 -17.28
N ILE A 198 -13.07 2.58 -16.02
CA ILE A 198 -14.45 2.55 -15.55
C ILE A 198 -14.71 3.82 -14.75
N ALA A 199 -15.68 4.62 -15.21
CA ALA A 199 -16.03 5.91 -14.60
C ALA A 199 -17.56 6.08 -14.63
N PRO A 200 -18.30 5.47 -13.70
CA PRO A 200 -19.77 5.62 -13.61
C PRO A 200 -20.14 7.10 -13.57
N ASN A 201 -21.25 7.48 -14.25
CA ASN A 201 -21.67 8.87 -14.37
C ASN A 201 -20.54 9.81 -14.87
N HIS A 202 -19.76 9.36 -15.85
CA HIS A 202 -18.56 10.07 -16.35
C HIS A 202 -17.54 10.42 -15.26
N GLY A 203 -17.55 9.69 -14.14
CA GLY A 203 -16.67 9.90 -13.00
C GLY A 203 -17.13 10.96 -11.99
N ILE A 204 -18.24 11.65 -12.28
CA ILE A 204 -18.81 12.67 -11.39
C ILE A 204 -19.59 12.00 -10.25
N GLY A 205 -19.29 12.39 -9.01
CA GLY A 205 -19.81 11.75 -7.81
C GLY A 205 -19.25 10.37 -7.53
N PHE A 206 -18.29 9.88 -8.34
CA PHE A 206 -17.75 8.53 -8.17
C PHE A 206 -16.83 8.40 -6.95
N GLY A 207 -15.90 9.31 -6.73
CA GLY A 207 -15.07 9.51 -5.54
C GLY A 207 -14.43 8.27 -4.91
N ALA A 208 -14.22 7.19 -5.67
CA ALA A 208 -13.65 5.93 -5.17
C ALA A 208 -12.25 6.13 -4.59
N ARG A 209 -11.96 5.46 -3.47
CA ARG A 209 -10.64 5.56 -2.80
C ARG A 209 -9.92 4.24 -2.71
N HIS A 210 -10.63 3.17 -2.37
CA HIS A 210 -10.08 1.84 -2.17
C HIS A 210 -10.90 0.80 -2.92
N LEU A 211 -10.23 -0.28 -3.26
CA LEU A 211 -10.83 -1.51 -3.74
C LEU A 211 -10.26 -2.69 -2.96
N ASP A 212 -10.96 -3.80 -3.00
CA ASP A 212 -10.44 -5.10 -2.59
C ASP A 212 -10.97 -6.20 -3.50
N PHE A 213 -10.24 -7.30 -3.59
CA PHE A 213 -10.59 -8.44 -4.42
C PHE A 213 -11.28 -9.53 -3.59
N HIS A 214 -12.34 -10.08 -4.12
CA HIS A 214 -12.95 -11.26 -3.52
C HIS A 214 -11.98 -12.45 -3.58
N GLN A 215 -11.85 -13.18 -2.45
CA GLN A 215 -10.85 -14.25 -2.31
C GLN A 215 -11.00 -15.38 -3.35
N ASN A 216 -12.23 -15.73 -3.75
CA ASN A 216 -12.53 -16.92 -4.56
C ASN A 216 -13.38 -16.62 -5.80
N LYS A 217 -13.66 -15.36 -6.12
CA LYS A 217 -14.46 -14.94 -7.29
C LYS A 217 -13.77 -13.79 -8.00
N ASN A 218 -14.04 -13.63 -9.30
CA ASN A 218 -13.54 -12.51 -10.09
C ASN A 218 -14.35 -11.22 -9.82
N TRP A 219 -14.48 -10.86 -8.55
CA TRP A 219 -15.20 -9.66 -8.12
C TRP A 219 -14.24 -8.68 -7.45
N VAL A 220 -14.52 -7.40 -7.68
CA VAL A 220 -13.87 -6.25 -7.04
C VAL A 220 -14.94 -5.46 -6.28
N TYR A 221 -14.62 -5.06 -5.06
CA TYR A 221 -15.45 -4.22 -4.22
C TYR A 221 -14.88 -2.81 -4.09
#